data_b9dfde7685c1bb524747998eb4a5be20
#
_entry.id   b9dfde7685c1bb524747998eb4a5be20
#
_cell.length_a   1.000
_cell.length_b   1.000
_cell.length_c   1.000
_cell.angle_alpha   90.00
_cell.angle_beta   90.00
_cell.angle_gamma   90.00
#
_symmetry.space_group_name_H-M   'P 1'
#
loop_
_entity.id
_entity.type
_entity.pdbx_description
1 polymer ?
#
loop_
_entity_poly.entity_id
_entity_poly.type
_entity_poly.pdbx_seq_one_letter_code
_entity_poly.pdbx_strand_id
1 'polypeptide(L)'
;SFAVIKPQTFKYITIPIGTMIYGKIVDSHSVQFTGNGGLIVVKVHSIKYQNKTYPLEAKVTLADDKRIFFNNIKGKRLYLKNMCKKTTYGKNVVKRTYKSSKQLTKDPYTVILSPFPLCLGLLTYTVNVAISPALAIFTKGMDITIQKNARFKIKMTDDAYIY
;
A
#
# COMPACT_ATOMS: atom_id res chain seq x y z
N SER A 1 -9.84 7.74 -18.85
CA SER A 1 -11.04 8.56 -18.71
C SER A 1 -11.84 8.17 -17.47
N PHE A 2 -12.57 9.12 -16.91
CA PHE A 2 -13.48 8.93 -15.78
C PHE A 2 -14.90 9.32 -16.21
N ALA A 3 -15.89 8.56 -15.80
CA ALA A 3 -17.30 8.90 -16.03
C ALA A 3 -17.92 9.43 -14.73
N VAL A 4 -18.69 10.50 -14.83
CA VAL A 4 -19.45 11.06 -13.70
C VAL A 4 -20.57 10.09 -13.33
N ILE A 5 -20.57 9.59 -12.08
CA ILE A 5 -21.57 8.61 -11.58
C ILE A 5 -22.72 9.24 -10.79
N LYS A 6 -22.56 10.49 -10.35
CA LYS A 6 -23.60 11.27 -9.67
C LYS A 6 -23.62 12.68 -10.26
N PRO A 7 -24.80 13.28 -10.47
CA PRO A 7 -24.88 14.64 -10.98
C PRO A 7 -24.21 15.57 -9.98
N GLN A 8 -23.49 16.57 -10.49
CA GLN A 8 -22.82 17.58 -9.69
C GLN A 8 -23.32 18.95 -10.10
N THR A 9 -23.95 19.64 -9.17
CA THR A 9 -24.43 21.00 -9.41
C THR A 9 -23.41 22.00 -8.88
N PHE A 10 -22.92 22.84 -9.75
CA PHE A 10 -22.12 24.02 -9.44
C PHE A 10 -23.00 25.25 -9.60
N LYS A 11 -22.55 26.39 -9.13
CA LYS A 11 -23.31 27.63 -9.01
C LYS A 11 -24.28 27.92 -10.20
N TYR A 12 -23.87 27.58 -11.43
CA TYR A 12 -24.67 27.89 -12.65
C TYR A 12 -24.80 26.69 -13.59
N ILE A 13 -24.15 25.57 -13.33
CA ILE A 13 -24.11 24.42 -14.25
C ILE A 13 -24.27 23.13 -13.47
N THR A 14 -25.11 22.24 -14.01
CA THR A 14 -25.21 20.85 -13.52
C THR A 14 -24.54 19.92 -14.50
N ILE A 15 -23.52 19.21 -14.03
CA ILE A 15 -22.83 18.17 -14.79
C ILE A 15 -23.62 16.87 -14.65
N PRO A 16 -24.21 16.35 -15.75
CA PRO A 16 -25.02 15.15 -15.70
C PRO A 16 -24.19 13.88 -15.52
N ILE A 17 -24.87 12.81 -15.15
CA ILE A 17 -24.29 11.45 -15.12
C ILE A 17 -23.83 11.07 -16.52
N GLY A 18 -22.72 10.34 -16.60
CA GLY A 18 -22.13 9.90 -17.88
C GLY A 18 -21.19 10.93 -18.54
N THR A 19 -21.11 12.16 -18.00
CA THR A 19 -20.12 13.12 -18.48
C THR A 19 -18.72 12.56 -18.34
N MET A 20 -17.91 12.67 -19.40
CA MET A 20 -16.56 12.12 -19.44
C MET A 20 -15.51 13.16 -19.02
N ILE A 21 -14.68 12.79 -18.08
CA ILE A 21 -13.51 13.58 -17.64
C ILE A 21 -12.25 12.85 -18.12
N TYR A 22 -11.34 13.58 -18.74
CA TYR A 22 -10.11 13.02 -19.29
C TYR A 22 -8.91 13.42 -18.42
N GLY A 23 -8.05 12.45 -18.18
CA GLY A 23 -6.79 12.66 -17.49
C GLY A 23 -5.67 11.91 -18.20
N LYS A 24 -4.45 12.38 -18.02
CA LYS A 24 -3.22 11.77 -18.52
C LYS A 24 -2.41 11.23 -17.34
N ILE A 25 -1.82 10.05 -17.52
CA ILE A 25 -0.79 9.55 -16.61
C ILE A 25 0.48 10.34 -16.89
N VAL A 26 0.95 11.07 -15.88
CA VAL A 26 2.14 11.94 -15.99
C VAL A 26 3.39 11.18 -15.56
N ASP A 27 3.24 10.31 -14.56
CA ASP A 27 4.33 9.51 -14.03
C ASP A 27 3.81 8.17 -13.55
N SER A 28 4.60 7.13 -13.71
CA SER A 28 4.29 5.81 -13.16
C SER A 28 5.55 4.99 -12.95
N HIS A 29 5.61 4.29 -11.83
CA HIS A 29 6.64 3.29 -11.59
C HIS A 29 6.05 2.06 -10.90
N SER A 30 6.65 0.92 -11.19
CA SER A 30 6.33 -0.34 -10.53
C SER A 30 6.80 -0.36 -9.09
N VAL A 31 6.47 -1.43 -8.37
CA VAL A 31 6.94 -1.67 -6.99
C VAL A 31 8.46 -1.63 -6.91
N GLN A 32 8.95 -0.95 -5.88
CA GLN A 32 10.37 -0.80 -5.60
C GLN A 32 10.79 -1.64 -4.40
N PHE A 33 12.09 -1.86 -4.29
CA PHE A 33 12.71 -2.37 -3.06
C PHE A 33 12.40 -1.43 -1.89
N THR A 34 12.77 -1.82 -0.68
CA THR A 34 12.42 -1.12 0.57
C THR A 34 10.93 -1.18 0.94
N GLY A 35 10.19 -2.13 0.37
CA GLY A 35 8.76 -2.31 0.63
C GLY A 35 7.89 -1.18 0.06
N ASN A 36 8.43 -0.30 -0.80
CA ASN A 36 7.65 0.76 -1.44
C ASN A 36 6.71 0.17 -2.50
N GLY A 37 5.45 0.61 -2.46
CA GLY A 37 4.46 0.25 -3.48
C GLY A 37 4.70 0.99 -4.79
N GLY A 38 4.04 0.54 -5.86
CA GLY A 38 4.01 1.27 -7.13
C GLY A 38 3.40 2.67 -6.98
N LEU A 39 3.59 3.51 -7.98
CA LEU A 39 3.04 4.85 -8.08
C LEU A 39 2.41 5.05 -9.45
N ILE A 40 1.26 5.72 -9.47
CA ILE A 40 0.64 6.26 -10.69
C ILE A 40 0.22 7.68 -10.37
N VAL A 41 0.69 8.64 -11.17
CA VAL A 41 0.32 10.06 -11.06
C VAL A 41 -0.61 10.41 -12.20
N VAL A 42 -1.82 10.86 -11.88
CA VAL A 42 -2.84 11.21 -12.88
C VAL A 42 -3.10 12.71 -12.85
N LYS A 43 -2.88 13.39 -13.98
CA LYS A 43 -3.28 14.79 -14.15
C LYS A 43 -4.57 14.86 -14.98
N VAL A 44 -5.63 15.42 -14.42
CA VAL A 44 -6.87 15.71 -15.13
C VAL A 44 -6.65 16.97 -15.97
N HIS A 45 -7.12 16.99 -17.21
CA HIS A 45 -6.90 18.10 -18.12
C HIS A 45 -8.13 18.58 -18.89
N SER A 46 -9.17 17.76 -19.04
CA SER A 46 -10.36 18.19 -19.77
C SER A 46 -11.63 17.44 -19.36
N ILE A 47 -12.76 18.06 -19.65
CA ILE A 47 -14.11 17.53 -19.49
C ILE A 47 -14.86 17.62 -20.80
N LYS A 48 -15.59 16.57 -21.17
CA LYS A 48 -16.49 16.57 -22.34
C LYS A 48 -17.91 16.83 -21.86
N TYR A 49 -18.45 18.02 -22.17
CA TYR A 49 -19.80 18.44 -21.82
C TYR A 49 -20.55 18.86 -23.09
N GLN A 50 -21.78 18.39 -23.28
CA GLN A 50 -22.61 18.69 -24.46
C GLN A 50 -21.87 18.54 -25.80
N ASN A 51 -21.12 17.45 -25.97
CA ASN A 51 -20.30 17.14 -27.14
C ASN A 51 -19.11 18.08 -27.40
N LYS A 52 -18.86 19.08 -26.56
CA LYS A 52 -17.68 19.95 -26.62
C LYS A 52 -16.68 19.54 -25.52
N THR A 53 -15.42 19.74 -25.78
CA THR A 53 -14.35 19.48 -24.80
C THR A 53 -13.82 20.80 -24.25
N TYR A 54 -13.87 20.93 -22.93
CA TYR A 54 -13.41 22.12 -22.22
C TYR A 54 -12.18 21.78 -21.39
N PRO A 55 -11.21 22.71 -21.27
CA PRO A 55 -10.08 22.53 -20.39
C PRO A 55 -10.57 22.46 -18.92
N LEU A 56 -9.97 21.58 -18.13
CA LEU A 56 -10.30 21.40 -16.73
C LEU A 56 -9.03 21.13 -15.94
N GLU A 57 -8.73 21.99 -14.97
CA GLU A 57 -7.72 21.69 -13.98
C GLU A 57 -8.35 21.13 -12.72
N ALA A 58 -7.99 19.89 -12.41
CA ALA A 58 -8.56 19.19 -11.27
C ALA A 58 -7.58 18.20 -10.66
N LYS A 59 -7.76 17.93 -9.38
CA LYS A 59 -6.96 16.98 -8.61
C LYS A 59 -7.79 15.76 -8.22
N VAL A 60 -7.19 14.58 -8.38
CA VAL A 60 -7.76 13.36 -7.83
C VAL A 60 -7.46 13.33 -6.34
N THR A 61 -8.48 13.31 -5.51
CA THR A 61 -8.36 13.38 -4.05
C THR A 61 -8.68 12.06 -3.37
N LEU A 62 -9.38 11.15 -4.07
CA LEU A 62 -9.75 9.84 -3.55
C LEU A 62 -9.77 8.84 -4.70
N ALA A 63 -9.22 7.65 -4.47
CA ALA A 63 -9.31 6.52 -5.38
C ALA A 63 -9.69 5.29 -4.57
N ASP A 64 -10.78 4.62 -4.96
CA ASP A 64 -11.26 3.40 -4.32
C ASP A 64 -11.35 3.54 -2.78
N ASP A 65 -12.04 4.60 -2.34
CA ASP A 65 -12.26 5.02 -0.95
C ASP A 65 -10.98 5.36 -0.14
N LYS A 66 -9.81 5.43 -0.79
CA LYS A 66 -8.56 5.85 -0.16
C LYS A 66 -8.22 7.28 -0.54
N ARG A 67 -7.86 8.07 0.46
CA ARG A 67 -7.37 9.45 0.23
C ARG A 67 -6.07 9.42 -0.55
N ILE A 68 -6.01 10.27 -1.56
CA ILE A 68 -4.86 10.48 -2.41
C ILE A 68 -4.25 11.84 -2.12
N PHE A 69 -2.93 11.90 -2.12
CA PHE A 69 -2.19 13.13 -1.95
C PHE A 69 -1.49 13.52 -3.27
N PHE A 70 -1.73 14.75 -3.74
CA PHE A 70 -1.15 15.30 -4.97
C PHE A 70 -1.30 14.42 -6.22
N ASN A 71 -2.51 13.91 -6.49
CA ASN A 71 -2.78 13.05 -7.65
C ASN A 71 -2.03 11.70 -7.65
N ASN A 72 -1.35 11.36 -6.55
CA ASN A 72 -0.49 10.19 -6.45
C ASN A 72 -1.25 8.99 -5.93
N ILE A 73 -1.63 8.08 -6.81
CA ILE A 73 -2.17 6.77 -6.43
C ILE A 73 -0.99 5.89 -6.05
N LYS A 74 -0.88 5.53 -4.77
CA LYS A 74 0.24 4.74 -4.23
C LYS A 74 -0.19 3.34 -3.83
N GLY A 75 0.60 2.35 -4.19
CA GLY A 75 0.50 1.01 -3.66
C GLY A 75 0.85 0.96 -2.16
N LYS A 76 0.43 -0.10 -1.48
CA LYS A 76 0.71 -0.25 -0.04
C LYS A 76 2.20 -0.44 0.22
N ARG A 77 2.72 0.31 1.18
CA ARG A 77 4.04 0.03 1.76
C ARG A 77 3.96 -1.22 2.64
N LEU A 78 4.86 -2.15 2.42
CA LEU A 78 4.89 -3.41 3.15
C LEU A 78 6.13 -3.59 4.01
N TYR A 79 7.03 -2.61 4.09
CA TYR A 79 8.29 -2.72 4.84
C TYR A 79 8.09 -3.23 6.26
N LEU A 80 7.27 -2.55 7.07
CA LEU A 80 7.02 -2.96 8.45
C LEU A 80 6.38 -4.35 8.55
N LYS A 81 5.40 -4.64 7.68
CA LYS A 81 4.76 -5.96 7.64
C LYS A 81 5.75 -7.06 7.29
N ASN A 82 6.63 -6.81 6.33
CA ASN A 82 7.67 -7.76 5.90
C ASN A 82 8.74 -7.95 6.99
N MET A 83 9.15 -6.88 7.66
CA MET A 83 10.03 -6.94 8.81
C MET A 83 9.42 -7.80 9.92
N CYS A 84 8.18 -7.52 10.33
CA CYS A 84 7.47 -8.31 11.35
C CYS A 84 7.31 -9.78 10.94
N LYS A 85 7.02 -10.06 9.66
CA LYS A 85 6.92 -11.43 9.16
C LYS A 85 8.26 -12.17 9.26
N LYS A 86 9.38 -11.50 9.00
CA LYS A 86 10.71 -12.09 9.12
C LYS A 86 11.09 -12.35 10.58
N THR A 87 10.75 -11.45 11.51
CA THR A 87 10.99 -11.67 12.95
C THR A 87 10.14 -12.80 13.53
N THR A 88 9.00 -13.13 12.92
CA THR A 88 8.16 -14.26 13.36
C THR A 88 8.89 -15.60 13.26
N TYR A 89 9.82 -15.75 12.32
CA TYR A 89 10.65 -16.95 12.22
C TYR A 89 11.44 -17.19 13.51
N GLY A 90 12.16 -16.17 13.97
CA GLY A 90 12.94 -16.27 15.22
C GLY A 90 12.06 -16.60 16.44
N LYS A 91 10.85 -15.99 16.55
CA LYS A 91 9.89 -16.34 17.60
C LYS A 91 9.49 -17.81 17.57
N ASN A 92 9.26 -18.37 16.39
CA ASN A 92 8.90 -19.77 16.23
C ASN A 92 10.06 -20.71 16.64
N VAL A 93 11.30 -20.33 16.35
CA VAL A 93 12.48 -21.06 16.79
C VAL A 93 12.56 -21.07 18.32
N VAL A 94 12.43 -19.92 18.98
CA VAL A 94 12.42 -19.84 20.46
C VAL A 94 11.33 -20.73 21.04
N LYS A 95 10.12 -20.69 20.46
CA LYS A 95 9.02 -21.52 20.94
C LYS A 95 9.30 -23.03 20.83
N ARG A 96 9.98 -23.45 19.76
CA ARG A 96 10.39 -24.85 19.58
C ARG A 96 11.47 -25.25 20.56
N THR A 97 12.52 -24.44 20.68
CA THR A 97 13.67 -24.71 21.58
C THR A 97 13.23 -24.68 23.05
N TYR A 98 12.29 -23.81 23.43
CA TYR A 98 11.67 -23.82 24.76
C TYR A 98 10.95 -25.15 25.06
N LYS A 99 10.19 -25.67 24.08
CA LYS A 99 9.53 -26.99 24.24
C LYS A 99 10.55 -28.11 24.42
N SER A 100 11.61 -28.10 23.62
CA SER A 100 12.70 -29.09 23.72
C SER A 100 13.40 -28.98 25.09
N SER A 101 13.73 -27.77 25.55
CA SER A 101 14.29 -27.53 26.87
C SER A 101 13.39 -28.09 27.98
N LYS A 102 12.09 -27.83 27.92
CA LYS A 102 11.11 -28.36 28.88
C LYS A 102 10.99 -29.88 28.82
N GLN A 103 11.22 -30.53 27.69
CA GLN A 103 11.25 -32.00 27.61
C GLN A 103 12.48 -32.56 28.34
N LEU A 104 13.64 -31.94 28.18
CA LEU A 104 14.88 -32.33 28.83
C LEU A 104 14.85 -32.19 30.35
N THR A 105 14.01 -31.30 30.90
CA THR A 105 13.85 -31.15 32.37
C THR A 105 13.08 -32.30 33.01
N LYS A 106 12.41 -33.15 32.23
CA LYS A 106 11.62 -34.27 32.75
C LYS A 106 12.47 -35.47 33.18
N ASP A 107 13.66 -35.57 32.64
CA ASP A 107 14.56 -36.69 32.85
C ASP A 107 15.79 -36.21 33.67
N PRO A 108 16.06 -36.82 34.83
CA PRO A 108 17.16 -36.39 35.70
C PRO A 108 18.54 -36.45 35.04
N TYR A 109 18.73 -37.31 34.06
CA TYR A 109 20.00 -37.42 33.34
C TYR A 109 20.21 -36.35 32.28
N THR A 110 19.12 -35.76 31.75
CA THR A 110 19.18 -34.75 30.67
C THR A 110 18.91 -33.32 31.17
N VAL A 111 18.58 -33.14 32.44
CA VAL A 111 18.23 -31.83 33.03
C VAL A 111 19.39 -30.81 32.86
N ILE A 112 20.62 -31.25 32.98
CA ILE A 112 21.82 -30.39 32.82
C ILE A 112 21.91 -29.79 31.40
N LEU A 113 21.39 -30.48 30.39
CA LEU A 113 21.37 -30.04 29.00
C LEU A 113 20.17 -29.14 28.67
N SER A 114 19.21 -29.02 29.59
CA SER A 114 17.97 -28.27 29.34
C SER A 114 18.14 -26.79 28.98
N PRO A 115 19.12 -26.02 29.51
CA PRO A 115 19.27 -24.62 29.12
C PRO A 115 19.84 -24.43 27.72
N PHE A 116 20.54 -25.42 27.16
CA PHE A 116 21.24 -25.29 25.89
C PHE A 116 20.31 -24.99 24.69
N PRO A 117 19.20 -25.74 24.47
CA PRO A 117 18.26 -25.40 23.40
C PRO A 117 17.65 -24.01 23.57
N LEU A 118 17.36 -23.58 24.80
CA LEU A 118 16.83 -22.26 25.07
C LEU A 118 17.81 -21.14 24.70
N CYS A 119 19.08 -21.29 25.09
CA CYS A 119 20.13 -20.33 24.73
C CYS A 119 20.28 -20.22 23.20
N LEU A 120 20.32 -21.35 22.49
CA LEU A 120 20.37 -21.36 21.01
C LEU A 120 19.14 -20.68 20.39
N GLY A 121 17.96 -20.91 20.93
CA GLY A 121 16.73 -20.26 20.48
C GLY A 121 16.78 -18.75 20.64
N LEU A 122 17.22 -18.26 21.80
CA LEU A 122 17.36 -16.84 22.10
C LEU A 122 18.43 -16.17 21.19
N LEU A 123 19.59 -16.80 21.01
CA LEU A 123 20.62 -16.32 20.09
C LEU A 123 20.07 -16.21 18.65
N THR A 124 19.39 -17.23 18.18
CA THR A 124 18.76 -17.22 16.86
C THR A 124 17.72 -16.10 16.73
N TYR A 125 16.94 -15.85 17.77
CA TYR A 125 15.97 -14.77 17.80
C TYR A 125 16.62 -13.40 17.75
N THR A 126 17.63 -13.14 18.57
CA THR A 126 18.34 -11.84 18.59
C THR A 126 18.99 -11.54 17.24
N VAL A 127 19.68 -12.51 16.65
CA VAL A 127 20.25 -12.38 15.30
C VAL A 127 19.15 -12.13 14.26
N ASN A 128 18.03 -12.84 14.34
CA ASN A 128 16.93 -12.67 13.41
C ASN A 128 16.30 -11.27 13.52
N VAL A 129 16.11 -10.75 14.74
CA VAL A 129 15.60 -9.39 14.98
C VAL A 129 16.58 -8.34 14.43
N ALA A 130 17.88 -8.50 14.66
CA ALA A 130 18.90 -7.57 14.18
C ALA A 130 18.99 -7.51 12.65
N ILE A 131 18.84 -8.66 11.96
CA ILE A 131 18.97 -8.75 10.50
C ILE A 131 17.65 -8.46 9.79
N SER A 132 16.50 -8.66 10.46
CA SER A 132 15.16 -8.50 9.83
C SER A 132 14.94 -7.15 9.16
N PRO A 133 15.35 -6.00 9.69
CA PRO A 133 15.22 -4.70 9.02
C PRO A 133 16.02 -4.67 7.71
N ALA A 134 17.26 -5.17 7.71
CA ALA A 134 18.09 -5.24 6.52
C ALA A 134 17.47 -6.14 5.44
N LEU A 135 16.98 -7.32 5.83
CA LEU A 135 16.30 -8.23 4.91
C LEU A 135 14.97 -7.67 4.40
N ALA A 136 14.29 -6.81 5.16
CA ALA A 136 13.07 -6.17 4.73
C ALA A 136 13.29 -5.12 3.64
N ILE A 137 14.50 -4.53 3.54
CA ILE A 137 14.87 -3.60 2.48
C ILE A 137 14.81 -4.28 1.10
N PHE A 138 15.18 -5.55 1.01
CA PHE A 138 15.15 -6.31 -0.24
C PHE A 138 13.76 -6.83 -0.63
N THR A 139 12.72 -6.51 0.15
CA THR A 139 11.34 -6.90 -0.18
C THR A 139 10.63 -5.79 -0.93
N LYS A 140 9.80 -6.17 -1.90
CA LYS A 140 8.98 -5.24 -2.67
C LYS A 140 7.69 -4.90 -1.92
N GLY A 141 7.13 -3.73 -2.20
CA GLY A 141 5.79 -3.34 -1.78
C GLY A 141 4.68 -4.05 -2.59
N MET A 142 3.47 -3.53 -2.49
CA MET A 142 2.36 -4.00 -3.35
C MET A 142 2.21 -3.13 -4.58
N ASP A 143 1.93 -3.78 -5.70
CA ASP A 143 1.58 -3.10 -6.94
C ASP A 143 0.20 -2.42 -6.84
N ILE A 144 -0.06 -1.50 -7.76
CA ILE A 144 -1.33 -0.82 -7.88
C ILE A 144 -2.16 -1.58 -8.90
N THR A 145 -3.31 -2.06 -8.48
CA THR A 145 -4.33 -2.57 -9.39
C THR A 145 -5.55 -1.65 -9.28
N ILE A 146 -5.87 -0.96 -10.36
CA ILE A 146 -7.08 -0.15 -10.49
C ILE A 146 -8.13 -1.04 -11.15
N GLN A 147 -9.20 -1.35 -10.42
CA GLN A 147 -10.30 -2.15 -10.96
C GLN A 147 -11.13 -1.33 -11.96
N LYS A 148 -11.77 -2.00 -12.92
CA LYS A 148 -12.54 -1.36 -13.99
C LYS A 148 -13.63 -0.39 -13.49
N ASN A 149 -14.18 -0.58 -12.32
CA ASN A 149 -15.23 0.27 -11.74
C ASN A 149 -14.76 1.00 -10.48
N ALA A 150 -13.47 1.23 -10.33
CA ALA A 150 -12.92 1.97 -9.20
C ALA A 150 -13.52 3.38 -9.12
N ARG A 151 -13.90 3.80 -7.91
CA ARG A 151 -14.49 5.12 -7.66
C ARG A 151 -13.40 6.14 -7.39
N PHE A 152 -13.53 7.30 -8.06
CA PHE A 152 -12.61 8.42 -7.89
C PHE A 152 -13.38 9.66 -7.42
N LYS A 153 -12.77 10.45 -6.54
CA LYS A 153 -13.23 11.78 -6.22
C LYS A 153 -12.25 12.78 -6.83
N ILE A 154 -12.76 13.58 -7.75
CA ILE A 154 -12.02 14.62 -8.45
C ILE A 154 -12.48 15.96 -7.89
N LYS A 155 -11.54 16.81 -7.49
CA LYS A 155 -11.80 18.16 -7.01
C LYS A 155 -11.22 19.15 -8.01
N MET A 156 -12.05 20.03 -8.55
CA MET A 156 -11.58 21.15 -9.37
C MET A 156 -10.69 22.06 -8.56
N THR A 157 -9.63 22.54 -9.17
CA THR A 157 -8.66 23.47 -8.58
C THR A 157 -8.87 24.88 -9.08
N ASP A 158 -9.33 25.03 -10.31
CA ASP A 158 -9.61 26.30 -10.95
C ASP A 158 -11.04 26.35 -11.51
N ASP A 159 -11.53 27.56 -11.78
CA ASP A 159 -12.82 27.76 -12.41
C ASP A 159 -12.79 27.24 -13.86
N ALA A 160 -13.72 26.35 -14.17
CA ALA A 160 -13.88 25.86 -15.53
C ALA A 160 -14.89 26.74 -16.26
N TYR A 161 -14.46 27.42 -17.31
CA TYR A 161 -15.32 28.21 -18.18
C TYR A 161 -15.95 27.30 -19.24
N ILE A 162 -17.23 27.02 -19.10
CA ILE A 162 -18.03 26.21 -20.05
C ILE A 162 -18.93 27.20 -20.80
N TYR A 163 -18.67 27.36 -22.10
CA TYR A 163 -19.42 28.24 -23.01
C TYR A 163 -20.34 27.43 -23.92
#